data_57873834c57563bfa802fca6eb2eb4f4
#
_entry.id   57873834c57563bfa802fca6eb2eb4f4
#
_cell.length_a   1.000
_cell.length_b   1.000
_cell.length_c   1.000
_cell.angle_alpha   90.00
_cell.angle_beta   90.00
_cell.angle_gamma   90.00
#
_symmetry.space_group_name_H-M   'P 1'
#
loop_
_entity.id
_entity.type
_entity.pdbx_description
1 polymer ?
#
loop_
_entity_poly.entity_id
_entity_poly.type
_entity_poly.pdbx_seq_one_letter_code
_entity_poly.pdbx_strand_id
1 'polypeptide(L)'
;MNTNKVQVFVFAMLFVVGAFTGCVDEDDETTTDNTIKIGFLNPITGPLEPDAPGFKWGADQAISDLSALYPDETFELVELDSGCSGDVAGPAAQTLVDSGVVAVVGAACSGASMAANAVLAAAGIPMISYASSNPGLSDASAYPLFYRVVPSDAIQGLAGTAMMVDAGVTNESLAILYLADDENSLAPEIADTIKTAWEEDGELCSAGMLGHEKYSTDFSELVSAIIDDENCEAVYLSTNPRNATEIIEELHNQGWDGQIFAGEIADIGIYLYNYISDKSILEDVISATPRYYVSYGDFEQRYDDNYYEVGSIKTYVLTAYDSVMIMGQAIAEIDDLHNLTDSIEQVGTNYEGASGLINFLENGDITGSGYDICTYSGDPDDANEGYSCNRFWTVENGIQEY
;
A
#
# COMPACT_ATOMS: atom_id res chain seq x y z
N MET A 1 8.11 82.46 21.24
CA MET A 1 6.72 82.84 20.87
C MET A 1 5.89 81.60 20.88
N ASN A 2 4.82 81.65 21.63
CA ASN A 2 3.75 80.68 21.86
C ASN A 2 4.08 79.26 22.44
N THR A 3 3.92 79.28 23.74
CA THR A 3 3.64 78.17 24.63
C THR A 3 2.19 77.68 24.50
N ASN A 4 1.91 76.43 24.36
CA ASN A 4 0.58 75.91 24.68
C ASN A 4 0.71 74.79 25.71
N LYS A 5 0.10 75.07 26.87
CA LYS A 5 -0.03 74.22 28.04
C LYS A 5 -1.09 73.10 27.76
N VAL A 6 -0.79 71.91 28.05
CA VAL A 6 -1.77 70.84 28.13
C VAL A 6 -2.11 70.61 29.62
N GLN A 7 -3.41 70.79 29.93
CA GLN A 7 -3.98 70.54 31.25
C GLN A 7 -4.23 69.02 31.44
N VAL A 8 -3.71 68.48 32.54
CA VAL A 8 -3.99 67.15 33.05
C VAL A 8 -5.24 67.22 33.91
N PHE A 9 -6.29 66.51 33.53
CA PHE A 9 -7.46 66.27 34.39
C PHE A 9 -7.25 65.01 35.18
N VAL A 10 -7.15 65.12 36.51
CA VAL A 10 -7.16 63.99 37.46
C VAL A 10 -8.63 63.76 37.85
N PHE A 11 -9.17 62.62 37.49
CA PHE A 11 -10.44 62.16 38.01
C PHE A 11 -10.16 61.23 39.20
N ALA A 12 -10.55 61.68 40.37
CA ALA A 12 -10.60 60.83 41.57
C ALA A 12 -11.88 59.98 41.53
N MET A 13 -11.80 58.65 41.49
CA MET A 13 -12.94 57.77 41.65
C MET A 13 -12.90 57.14 43.04
N LEU A 14 -13.93 57.41 43.82
CA LEU A 14 -14.17 56.81 45.11
C LEU A 14 -14.41 55.29 44.96
N PHE A 15 -13.67 54.47 45.68
CA PHE A 15 -13.96 53.09 45.92
C PHE A 15 -15.02 52.94 47.02
N VAL A 16 -16.18 52.39 46.68
CA VAL A 16 -17.14 51.83 47.61
C VAL A 16 -16.83 50.36 47.78
N VAL A 17 -16.34 49.97 48.93
CA VAL A 17 -16.12 48.56 49.32
C VAL A 17 -17.50 47.99 49.73
N GLY A 18 -18.10 47.18 48.87
CA GLY A 18 -19.21 46.31 49.25
C GLY A 18 -18.70 44.88 49.40
N ALA A 19 -18.66 44.43 50.66
CA ALA A 19 -18.39 43.04 50.95
C ALA A 19 -19.63 42.19 50.57
N PHE A 20 -19.55 41.40 49.51
CA PHE A 20 -20.42 40.26 49.26
C PHE A 20 -19.60 38.97 49.43
N THR A 21 -19.80 38.31 50.52
CA THR A 21 -19.45 36.92 50.70
C THR A 21 -20.45 36.06 49.94
N GLY A 22 -20.09 35.65 48.75
CA GLY A 22 -20.75 34.59 48.02
C GLY A 22 -19.68 33.54 47.71
N CYS A 23 -19.79 32.40 48.31
CA CYS A 23 -19.11 31.20 47.82
C CYS A 23 -19.65 30.91 46.41
N VAL A 24 -18.85 31.04 45.41
CA VAL A 24 -19.03 30.39 44.11
C VAL A 24 -17.98 29.29 44.11
N ASP A 25 -18.40 28.07 44.33
CA ASP A 25 -17.66 26.91 43.90
C ASP A 25 -17.69 26.96 42.35
N GLU A 26 -16.69 27.55 41.73
CA GLU A 26 -16.34 27.32 40.36
C GLU A 26 -15.62 25.94 40.37
N ASP A 27 -16.39 24.88 40.27
CA ASP A 27 -15.88 23.66 39.68
C ASP A 27 -15.55 24.03 38.22
N ASP A 28 -14.33 24.50 38.00
CA ASP A 28 -13.70 24.54 36.69
C ASP A 28 -13.38 23.08 36.36
N GLU A 29 -14.44 22.32 35.95
CA GLU A 29 -14.26 21.11 35.16
C GLU A 29 -13.57 21.57 33.87
N THR A 30 -12.27 21.71 33.91
CA THR A 30 -11.45 21.56 32.73
C THR A 30 -11.70 20.14 32.27
N THR A 31 -12.74 19.95 31.45
CA THR A 31 -12.84 18.77 30.61
C THR A 31 -11.58 18.78 29.75
N THR A 32 -10.55 18.09 30.19
CA THR A 32 -9.46 17.73 29.31
C THR A 32 -10.13 16.94 28.21
N ASP A 33 -10.14 17.52 27.02
CA ASP A 33 -10.61 16.83 25.83
C ASP A 33 -9.64 15.66 25.61
N ASN A 34 -10.03 14.49 26.08
CA ASN A 34 -9.26 13.25 26.03
C ASN A 34 -9.43 12.55 24.67
N THR A 35 -9.75 13.35 23.63
CA THR A 35 -9.93 12.82 22.28
C THR A 35 -8.58 12.41 21.69
N ILE A 36 -8.44 11.14 21.38
CA ILE A 36 -7.30 10.57 20.65
C ILE A 36 -7.48 10.84 19.18
N LYS A 37 -6.63 11.70 18.61
CA LYS A 37 -6.67 12.06 17.21
C LYS A 37 -5.71 11.21 16.41
N ILE A 38 -6.23 10.46 15.44
CA ILE A 38 -5.47 9.68 14.46
C ILE A 38 -5.59 10.40 13.12
N GLY A 39 -4.47 10.77 12.50
CA GLY A 39 -4.47 11.32 11.14
C GLY A 39 -4.80 10.24 10.11
N PHE A 40 -5.52 10.60 9.05
CA PHE A 40 -5.79 9.72 7.92
C PHE A 40 -5.43 10.43 6.61
N LEU A 41 -4.32 9.99 5.98
CA LEU A 41 -3.89 10.49 4.68
C LEU A 41 -4.55 9.68 3.57
N ASN A 42 -5.64 10.21 3.04
CA ASN A 42 -6.48 9.60 2.01
C ASN A 42 -6.22 10.24 0.64
N PRO A 43 -6.18 9.49 -0.48
CA PRO A 43 -6.00 10.06 -1.82
C PRO A 43 -7.30 10.69 -2.34
N ILE A 44 -7.77 11.77 -1.67
CA ILE A 44 -9.01 12.48 -2.02
C ILE A 44 -8.93 13.08 -3.42
N THR A 45 -7.72 13.42 -3.87
CA THR A 45 -7.42 13.79 -5.25
C THR A 45 -6.33 12.88 -5.82
N GLY A 46 -6.15 12.88 -7.15
CA GLY A 46 -5.12 12.11 -7.84
C GLY A 46 -5.63 10.77 -8.39
N PRO A 47 -4.72 9.84 -8.77
CA PRO A 47 -5.10 8.63 -9.50
C PRO A 47 -5.98 7.66 -8.71
N LEU A 48 -5.96 7.68 -7.38
CA LEU A 48 -6.81 6.85 -6.53
C LEU A 48 -8.03 7.59 -5.95
N GLU A 49 -8.37 8.79 -6.49
CA GLU A 49 -9.57 9.54 -6.08
C GLU A 49 -10.85 8.69 -6.11
N PRO A 50 -11.10 7.83 -7.12
CA PRO A 50 -12.33 7.02 -7.15
C PRO A 50 -12.43 6.03 -5.97
N ASP A 51 -11.32 5.61 -5.39
CA ASP A 51 -11.25 4.62 -4.32
C ASP A 51 -11.23 5.26 -2.91
N ALA A 52 -10.90 6.54 -2.81
CA ALA A 52 -10.77 7.26 -1.55
C ALA A 52 -12.01 7.15 -0.62
N PRO A 53 -13.26 7.20 -1.12
CA PRO A 53 -14.44 7.01 -0.27
C PRO A 53 -14.49 5.64 0.39
N GLY A 54 -14.04 4.58 -0.29
CA GLY A 54 -13.99 3.23 0.25
C GLY A 54 -12.92 3.06 1.32
N PHE A 55 -11.73 3.61 1.11
CA PHE A 55 -10.67 3.61 2.13
C PHE A 55 -11.13 4.33 3.40
N LYS A 56 -11.78 5.50 3.23
CA LYS A 56 -12.37 6.24 4.35
C LYS A 56 -13.45 5.44 5.07
N TRP A 57 -14.31 4.75 4.31
CA TRP A 57 -15.34 3.89 4.90
C TRP A 57 -14.71 2.80 5.77
N GLY A 58 -13.66 2.12 5.30
CA GLY A 58 -12.92 1.13 6.09
C GLY A 58 -12.36 1.71 7.38
N ALA A 59 -11.70 2.87 7.28
CA ALA A 59 -11.15 3.58 8.43
C ALA A 59 -12.24 4.00 9.45
N ASP A 60 -13.40 4.49 8.98
CA ASP A 60 -14.52 4.85 9.85
C ASP A 60 -15.14 3.65 10.57
N GLN A 61 -15.21 2.48 9.89
CA GLN A 61 -15.64 1.23 10.55
C GLN A 61 -14.68 0.84 11.68
N ALA A 62 -13.37 0.99 11.46
CA ALA A 62 -12.36 0.72 12.49
C ALA A 62 -12.52 1.67 13.70
N ILE A 63 -12.76 2.96 13.49
CA ILE A 63 -13.05 3.91 14.59
C ILE A 63 -14.30 3.50 15.37
N SER A 64 -15.34 3.03 14.67
CA SER A 64 -16.56 2.53 15.32
C SER A 64 -16.29 1.30 16.21
N ASP A 65 -15.48 0.37 15.70
CA ASP A 65 -15.13 -0.86 16.42
C ASP A 65 -14.19 -0.57 17.61
N LEU A 66 -13.21 0.33 17.44
CA LEU A 66 -12.35 0.82 18.53
C LEU A 66 -13.16 1.47 19.65
N SER A 67 -14.15 2.31 19.30
CA SER A 67 -15.02 2.94 20.30
C SER A 67 -15.89 1.94 21.06
N ALA A 68 -16.20 0.80 20.43
CA ALA A 68 -16.90 -0.29 21.10
C ALA A 68 -15.97 -1.14 21.99
N LEU A 69 -14.70 -1.31 21.59
CA LEU A 69 -13.69 -2.05 22.35
C LEU A 69 -13.17 -1.25 23.55
N TYR A 70 -13.01 0.05 23.40
CA TYR A 70 -12.47 0.98 24.40
C TYR A 70 -13.48 2.09 24.72
N PRO A 71 -14.58 1.78 25.47
CA PRO A 71 -15.67 2.73 25.67
C PRO A 71 -15.32 3.95 26.54
N ASP A 72 -14.20 3.91 27.23
CA ASP A 72 -13.68 5.02 28.03
C ASP A 72 -12.79 5.98 27.21
N GLU A 73 -12.45 5.61 25.97
CA GLU A 73 -11.64 6.40 25.05
C GLU A 73 -12.51 7.03 23.96
N THR A 74 -12.09 8.19 23.48
CA THR A 74 -12.74 8.86 22.34
C THR A 74 -11.74 8.96 21.19
N PHE A 75 -12.04 8.27 20.08
CA PHE A 75 -11.20 8.30 18.87
C PHE A 75 -11.78 9.28 17.85
N GLU A 76 -10.92 10.10 17.25
CA GLU A 76 -11.26 11.00 16.14
C GLU A 76 -10.31 10.74 14.97
N LEU A 77 -10.87 10.57 13.77
CA LEU A 77 -10.10 10.45 12.54
C LEU A 77 -10.00 11.82 11.86
N VAL A 78 -8.78 12.36 11.77
CA VAL A 78 -8.50 13.64 11.10
C VAL A 78 -8.06 13.35 9.67
N GLU A 79 -9.00 13.41 8.72
CA GLU A 79 -8.74 13.12 7.32
C GLU A 79 -8.16 14.32 6.57
N LEU A 80 -7.08 14.10 5.81
CA LEU A 80 -6.50 15.05 4.88
C LEU A 80 -6.14 14.39 3.54
N ASP A 81 -6.13 15.19 2.48
CA ASP A 81 -5.76 14.75 1.14
C ASP A 81 -4.27 14.44 1.04
N SER A 82 -3.93 13.24 0.58
CA SER A 82 -2.55 12.86 0.22
C SER A 82 -2.22 13.17 -1.24
N GLY A 83 -3.23 13.39 -2.09
CA GLY A 83 -3.09 13.64 -3.53
C GLY A 83 -2.42 12.51 -4.30
N CYS A 84 -2.14 11.36 -3.65
CA CYS A 84 -1.23 10.33 -4.18
C CYS A 84 0.13 10.92 -4.63
N SER A 85 0.59 11.98 -3.97
CA SER A 85 1.74 12.81 -4.36
C SER A 85 2.48 13.35 -3.15
N GLY A 86 3.82 13.35 -3.20
CA GLY A 86 4.65 13.94 -2.17
C GLY A 86 4.43 15.45 -1.99
N ASP A 87 4.12 16.16 -3.07
CA ASP A 87 3.86 17.61 -3.05
C ASP A 87 2.60 17.98 -2.26
N VAL A 88 1.62 17.07 -2.19
CA VAL A 88 0.37 17.25 -1.43
C VAL A 88 0.50 16.63 -0.03
N ALA A 89 1.02 15.42 0.08
CA ALA A 89 1.10 14.68 1.33
C ALA A 89 2.03 15.31 2.37
N GLY A 90 3.17 15.88 1.96
CA GLY A 90 4.10 16.55 2.88
C GLY A 90 3.45 17.72 3.65
N PRO A 91 2.85 18.71 2.97
CA PRO A 91 2.08 19.77 3.64
C PRO A 91 0.88 19.29 4.45
N ALA A 92 0.19 18.22 3.98
CA ALA A 92 -0.91 17.61 4.73
C ALA A 92 -0.40 16.98 6.03
N ALA A 93 0.72 16.27 5.99
CA ALA A 93 1.36 15.71 7.19
C ALA A 93 1.72 16.82 8.21
N GLN A 94 2.25 17.96 7.75
CA GLN A 94 2.50 19.10 8.66
C GLN A 94 1.21 19.62 9.30
N THR A 95 0.12 19.68 8.54
CA THR A 95 -1.19 20.08 9.08
C THR A 95 -1.70 19.08 10.12
N LEU A 96 -1.48 17.77 9.93
CA LEU A 96 -1.80 16.74 10.93
C LEU A 96 -0.99 16.95 12.22
N VAL A 97 0.31 17.19 12.10
CA VAL A 97 1.17 17.52 13.26
C VAL A 97 0.62 18.73 14.03
N ASP A 98 0.30 19.80 13.31
CA ASP A 98 -0.21 21.06 13.91
C ASP A 98 -1.60 20.86 14.56
N SER A 99 -2.40 19.89 14.10
CA SER A 99 -3.71 19.56 14.69
C SER A 99 -3.63 18.63 15.90
N GLY A 100 -2.43 18.18 16.25
CA GLY A 100 -2.17 17.40 17.46
C GLY A 100 -2.57 15.93 17.33
N VAL A 101 -2.44 15.34 16.13
CA VAL A 101 -2.57 13.89 15.97
C VAL A 101 -1.41 13.19 16.66
N VAL A 102 -1.66 12.01 17.25
CA VAL A 102 -0.63 11.23 17.95
C VAL A 102 -0.02 10.15 17.03
N ALA A 103 -0.71 9.80 15.94
CA ALA A 103 -0.30 8.82 14.95
C ALA A 103 -1.00 9.11 13.61
N VAL A 104 -0.51 8.52 12.51
CA VAL A 104 -1.11 8.68 11.18
C VAL A 104 -1.29 7.32 10.51
N VAL A 105 -2.44 7.12 9.87
CA VAL A 105 -2.69 6.02 8.94
C VAL A 105 -2.70 6.57 7.51
N GLY A 106 -2.01 5.88 6.62
CA GLY A 106 -1.77 6.32 5.24
C GLY A 106 -0.29 6.63 5.00
N ALA A 107 0.07 7.12 3.81
CA ALA A 107 -0.81 7.31 2.66
C ALA A 107 -0.96 6.01 1.86
N ALA A 108 -1.84 6.02 0.85
CA ALA A 108 -1.98 4.89 -0.06
C ALA A 108 -0.78 4.76 -1.01
N CYS A 109 -0.33 5.87 -1.57
CA CYS A 109 0.73 5.90 -2.58
C CYS A 109 2.10 6.08 -1.95
N SER A 110 3.09 5.31 -2.42
CA SER A 110 4.43 5.25 -1.84
C SER A 110 5.14 6.62 -1.81
N GLY A 111 5.10 7.39 -2.90
CA GLY A 111 5.69 8.74 -2.94
C GLY A 111 5.05 9.71 -1.96
N ALA A 112 3.75 9.59 -1.72
CA ALA A 112 3.03 10.36 -0.70
C ALA A 112 3.46 9.94 0.72
N SER A 113 3.60 8.63 0.97
CA SER A 113 4.08 8.09 2.25
C SER A 113 5.52 8.53 2.56
N MET A 114 6.42 8.50 1.57
CA MET A 114 7.80 8.97 1.72
C MET A 114 7.87 10.44 2.17
N ALA A 115 7.09 11.31 1.50
CA ALA A 115 7.07 12.73 1.84
C ALA A 115 6.38 13.00 3.19
N ALA A 116 5.30 12.28 3.51
CA ALA A 116 4.63 12.40 4.79
C ALA A 116 5.52 11.91 5.94
N ASN A 117 6.21 10.76 5.76
CA ASN A 117 7.11 10.22 6.78
C ASN A 117 8.22 11.19 7.16
N ALA A 118 8.82 11.91 6.19
CA ALA A 118 9.87 12.90 6.47
C ALA A 118 9.41 13.98 7.46
N VAL A 119 8.13 14.35 7.44
CA VAL A 119 7.54 15.34 8.35
C VAL A 119 7.14 14.70 9.67
N LEU A 120 6.44 13.57 9.61
CA LEU A 120 5.89 12.88 10.78
C LEU A 120 6.99 12.33 11.69
N ALA A 121 8.01 11.68 11.13
CA ALA A 121 9.13 11.15 11.86
C ALA A 121 9.94 12.25 12.56
N ALA A 122 10.11 13.43 11.92
CA ALA A 122 10.74 14.59 12.54
C ALA A 122 9.95 15.11 13.76
N ALA A 123 8.64 14.89 13.79
CA ALA A 123 7.75 15.20 14.91
C ALA A 123 7.63 14.05 15.93
N GLY A 124 8.25 12.89 15.67
CA GLY A 124 8.14 11.69 16.50
C GLY A 124 6.80 10.98 16.40
N ILE A 125 6.07 11.17 15.29
CA ILE A 125 4.75 10.60 15.06
C ILE A 125 4.88 9.38 14.13
N PRO A 126 4.52 8.16 14.59
CA PRO A 126 4.54 6.97 13.75
C PRO A 126 3.41 6.98 12.72
N MET A 127 3.64 6.26 11.60
CA MET A 127 2.63 6.08 10.56
C MET A 127 2.53 4.62 10.10
N ILE A 128 1.32 4.17 9.77
CA ILE A 128 1.04 2.88 9.13
C ILE A 128 0.42 3.13 7.77
N SER A 129 1.10 2.72 6.70
CA SER A 129 0.53 2.74 5.36
C SER A 129 -0.33 1.51 5.10
N TYR A 130 -1.47 1.72 4.46
CA TYR A 130 -2.39 0.64 4.08
C TYR A 130 -2.23 0.15 2.63
N ALA A 131 -1.34 0.78 1.81
CA ALA A 131 -1.20 0.40 0.41
C ALA A 131 0.18 0.67 -0.20
N SER A 132 1.11 1.36 0.51
CA SER A 132 2.43 1.70 -0.06
C SER A 132 3.37 0.50 -0.08
N SER A 133 3.71 0.02 -1.27
CA SER A 133 4.48 -1.21 -1.48
C SER A 133 5.94 -0.99 -1.94
N ASN A 134 6.34 0.25 -2.27
CA ASN A 134 7.68 0.54 -2.79
C ASN A 134 8.79 -0.01 -1.89
N PRO A 135 9.79 -0.74 -2.45
CA PRO A 135 10.90 -1.34 -1.68
C PRO A 135 11.77 -0.32 -0.93
N GLY A 136 11.87 0.91 -1.43
CA GLY A 136 12.64 1.97 -0.76
C GLY A 136 12.14 2.29 0.64
N LEU A 137 10.84 2.08 0.92
CA LEU A 137 10.26 2.28 2.24
C LEU A 137 10.72 1.26 3.29
N SER A 138 11.36 0.15 2.88
CA SER A 138 11.96 -0.85 3.78
C SER A 138 13.24 -0.36 4.47
N ASP A 139 13.82 0.77 4.04
CA ASP A 139 14.98 1.39 4.69
C ASP A 139 14.54 2.19 5.93
N ALA A 140 14.51 1.53 7.09
CA ALA A 140 14.14 2.16 8.36
C ALA A 140 15.07 3.33 8.77
N SER A 141 16.26 3.46 8.17
CA SER A 141 17.14 4.60 8.41
C SER A 141 16.70 5.83 7.62
N ALA A 142 16.14 5.64 6.43
CA ALA A 142 15.58 6.70 5.59
C ALA A 142 14.14 7.04 6.00
N TYR A 143 13.35 6.03 6.41
CA TYR A 143 11.95 6.16 6.78
C TYR A 143 11.67 5.62 8.19
N PRO A 144 12.17 6.28 9.24
CA PRO A 144 11.94 5.85 10.61
C PRO A 144 10.47 5.99 11.00
N LEU A 145 10.01 5.16 11.95
CA LEU A 145 8.62 5.13 12.44
C LEU A 145 7.58 4.85 11.34
N PHE A 146 8.01 4.25 10.22
CA PHE A 146 7.13 3.82 9.14
C PHE A 146 6.80 2.34 9.29
N TYR A 147 5.52 2.03 9.16
CA TYR A 147 4.98 0.67 9.13
C TYR A 147 4.05 0.53 7.93
N ARG A 148 3.84 -0.72 7.48
CA ARG A 148 2.84 -1.02 6.43
C ARG A 148 2.21 -2.38 6.62
N VAL A 149 0.95 -2.49 6.27
CA VAL A 149 0.18 -3.75 6.31
C VAL A 149 0.00 -4.39 4.93
N VAL A 150 0.78 -3.93 3.97
CA VAL A 150 0.97 -4.57 2.66
C VAL A 150 2.42 -4.99 2.51
N PRO A 151 2.72 -6.12 1.85
CA PRO A 151 4.10 -6.53 1.63
C PRO A 151 4.84 -5.55 0.71
N SER A 152 6.16 -5.55 0.82
CA SER A 152 7.03 -4.84 -0.11
C SER A 152 7.01 -5.49 -1.50
N ASP A 153 7.08 -4.69 -2.57
CA ASP A 153 7.24 -5.20 -3.94
C ASP A 153 8.53 -6.02 -4.11
N ALA A 154 9.54 -5.80 -3.24
CA ALA A 154 10.72 -6.66 -3.19
C ALA A 154 10.36 -8.14 -2.90
N ILE A 155 9.30 -8.40 -2.14
CA ILE A 155 8.80 -9.76 -1.90
C ILE A 155 8.25 -10.37 -3.19
N GLN A 156 7.60 -9.59 -4.04
CA GLN A 156 7.16 -10.04 -5.36
C GLN A 156 8.35 -10.42 -6.25
N GLY A 157 9.43 -9.64 -6.19
CA GLY A 157 10.68 -9.98 -6.89
C GLY A 157 11.23 -11.35 -6.49
N LEU A 158 11.26 -11.63 -5.19
CA LEU A 158 11.70 -12.94 -4.67
C LEU A 158 10.75 -14.07 -5.09
N ALA A 159 9.44 -13.86 -5.01
CA ALA A 159 8.44 -14.85 -5.43
C ALA A 159 8.54 -15.15 -6.95
N GLY A 160 8.65 -14.10 -7.77
CA GLY A 160 8.80 -14.22 -9.22
C GLY A 160 10.08 -14.96 -9.61
N THR A 161 11.20 -14.63 -8.96
CA THR A 161 12.48 -15.32 -9.18
C THR A 161 12.37 -16.80 -8.77
N ALA A 162 11.80 -17.10 -7.60
CA ALA A 162 11.61 -18.48 -7.16
C ALA A 162 10.73 -19.27 -8.14
N MET A 163 9.66 -18.68 -8.65
CA MET A 163 8.77 -19.26 -9.65
C MET A 163 9.52 -19.60 -10.95
N MET A 164 10.33 -18.68 -11.46
CA MET A 164 11.10 -18.88 -12.68
C MET A 164 12.19 -19.96 -12.52
N VAL A 165 12.90 -19.97 -11.39
CA VAL A 165 13.89 -21.00 -11.05
C VAL A 165 13.23 -22.37 -10.96
N ASP A 166 12.08 -22.48 -10.30
CA ASP A 166 11.31 -23.73 -10.18
C ASP A 166 10.82 -24.23 -11.54
N ALA A 167 10.45 -23.34 -12.44
CA ALA A 167 10.08 -23.67 -13.82
C ALA A 167 11.29 -24.05 -14.71
N GLY A 168 12.51 -23.94 -14.19
CA GLY A 168 13.73 -24.36 -14.90
C GLY A 168 14.42 -23.25 -15.72
N VAL A 169 14.04 -21.99 -15.54
CA VAL A 169 14.74 -20.84 -16.18
C VAL A 169 16.18 -20.81 -15.67
N THR A 170 17.12 -20.69 -16.59
CA THR A 170 18.56 -20.73 -16.27
C THR A 170 19.20 -19.35 -16.34
N ASN A 171 20.40 -19.24 -15.80
CA ASN A 171 21.21 -18.03 -15.89
C ASN A 171 21.39 -17.58 -17.35
N GLU A 172 21.38 -16.28 -17.59
CA GLU A 172 21.51 -15.63 -18.91
C GLU A 172 20.38 -15.95 -19.90
N SER A 173 19.22 -16.46 -19.41
CA SER A 173 18.11 -16.83 -20.30
C SER A 173 16.83 -16.00 -20.12
N LEU A 174 16.78 -15.08 -19.16
CA LEU A 174 15.62 -14.25 -18.86
C LEU A 174 15.72 -12.86 -19.50
N ALA A 175 14.66 -12.45 -20.21
CA ALA A 175 14.38 -11.05 -20.56
C ALA A 175 13.21 -10.50 -19.72
N ILE A 176 13.17 -9.18 -19.51
CA ILE A 176 12.08 -8.50 -18.79
C ILE A 176 11.47 -7.44 -19.70
N LEU A 177 10.17 -7.56 -20.00
CA LEU A 177 9.41 -6.53 -20.67
C LEU A 177 8.56 -5.77 -19.67
N TYR A 178 8.61 -4.44 -19.70
CA TYR A 178 7.91 -3.63 -18.73
C TYR A 178 7.31 -2.35 -19.31
N LEU A 179 6.24 -1.87 -18.71
CA LEU A 179 5.60 -0.60 -19.01
C LEU A 179 6.45 0.55 -18.43
N ALA A 180 7.17 1.28 -19.27
CA ALA A 180 8.15 2.28 -18.83
C ALA A 180 7.51 3.61 -18.39
N ASP A 181 6.35 3.98 -18.95
CA ASP A 181 5.62 5.21 -18.66
C ASP A 181 4.39 4.99 -17.77
N ASP A 182 4.49 4.04 -16.85
CA ASP A 182 3.45 3.84 -15.84
C ASP A 182 3.38 5.05 -14.89
N GLU A 183 2.24 5.74 -14.91
CA GLU A 183 1.99 6.94 -14.09
C GLU A 183 2.11 6.67 -12.59
N ASN A 184 1.91 5.42 -12.16
CA ASN A 184 2.04 4.99 -10.78
C ASN A 184 3.42 4.40 -10.45
N SER A 185 4.32 4.31 -11.44
CA SER A 185 5.66 3.71 -11.36
C SER A 185 5.68 2.22 -10.94
N LEU A 186 4.53 1.56 -10.83
CA LEU A 186 4.43 0.20 -10.30
C LEU A 186 5.11 -0.82 -11.23
N ALA A 187 4.86 -0.75 -12.54
CA ALA A 187 5.44 -1.68 -13.51
C ALA A 187 6.97 -1.60 -13.60
N PRO A 188 7.61 -0.41 -13.69
CA PRO A 188 9.05 -0.28 -13.62
C PRO A 188 9.64 -0.77 -12.29
N GLU A 189 8.99 -0.47 -11.17
CA GLU A 189 9.45 -0.88 -9.83
C GLU A 189 9.43 -2.40 -9.68
N ILE A 190 8.38 -3.08 -10.12
CA ILE A 190 8.32 -4.55 -10.12
C ILE A 190 9.38 -5.13 -11.07
N ALA A 191 9.56 -4.57 -12.26
CA ALA A 191 10.60 -5.02 -13.18
C ALA A 191 12.01 -4.91 -12.55
N ASP A 192 12.29 -3.81 -11.86
CA ASP A 192 13.56 -3.62 -11.14
C ASP A 192 13.72 -4.59 -9.95
N THR A 193 12.63 -4.92 -9.23
CA THR A 193 12.69 -5.91 -8.13
C THR A 193 12.93 -7.32 -8.65
N ILE A 194 12.30 -7.70 -9.77
CA ILE A 194 12.55 -8.99 -10.44
C ILE A 194 14.00 -9.05 -10.91
N LYS A 195 14.49 -8.00 -11.60
CA LYS A 195 15.87 -7.93 -12.03
C LYS A 195 16.83 -8.06 -10.85
N THR A 196 16.61 -7.28 -9.79
CA THR A 196 17.48 -7.29 -8.60
C THR A 196 17.52 -8.66 -7.95
N ALA A 197 16.38 -9.30 -7.74
CA ALA A 197 16.30 -10.65 -7.17
C ALA A 197 16.91 -11.70 -8.10
N TRP A 198 16.76 -11.58 -9.41
CA TRP A 198 17.37 -12.49 -10.38
C TRP A 198 18.89 -12.34 -10.42
N GLU A 199 19.40 -11.12 -10.40
CA GLU A 199 20.85 -10.83 -10.49
C GLU A 199 21.62 -11.11 -9.18
N GLU A 200 20.96 -11.52 -8.08
CA GLU A 200 21.66 -12.03 -6.90
C GLU A 200 22.46 -13.32 -7.22
N ASP A 201 21.92 -14.20 -8.07
CA ASP A 201 22.52 -15.50 -8.42
C ASP A 201 22.65 -15.73 -9.94
N GLY A 202 22.27 -14.75 -10.79
CA GLY A 202 22.25 -14.89 -12.24
C GLY A 202 22.48 -13.57 -12.99
N GLU A 203 22.33 -13.63 -14.31
CA GLU A 203 22.34 -12.47 -15.22
C GLU A 203 21.14 -12.60 -16.17
N LEU A 204 20.66 -11.47 -16.70
CA LEU A 204 19.68 -11.46 -17.79
C LEU A 204 20.31 -11.92 -19.10
N CYS A 205 19.52 -12.38 -20.07
CA CYS A 205 19.98 -12.55 -21.44
C CYS A 205 20.38 -11.17 -22.06
N SER A 206 21.04 -11.15 -23.21
CA SER A 206 21.56 -9.90 -23.79
C SER A 206 20.45 -8.92 -24.18
N ALA A 207 19.20 -9.37 -24.39
CA ALA A 207 18.05 -8.51 -24.58
C ALA A 207 17.74 -7.67 -23.32
N GLY A 208 18.02 -8.22 -22.13
CA GLY A 208 17.94 -7.50 -20.85
C GLY A 208 16.53 -7.03 -20.48
N MET A 209 16.44 -5.77 -20.04
CA MET A 209 15.17 -5.09 -19.75
C MET A 209 14.73 -4.24 -20.93
N LEU A 210 13.50 -4.44 -21.40
CA LEU A 210 12.91 -3.77 -22.54
C LEU A 210 11.65 -3.00 -22.12
N GLY A 211 11.74 -1.67 -22.12
CA GLY A 211 10.63 -0.78 -21.78
C GLY A 211 9.74 -0.46 -22.98
N HIS A 212 8.44 -0.36 -22.77
CA HIS A 212 7.47 0.10 -23.76
C HIS A 212 6.56 1.18 -23.19
N GLU A 213 5.89 1.94 -24.06
CA GLU A 213 4.93 2.96 -23.66
C GLU A 213 3.51 2.36 -23.49
N LYS A 214 2.70 2.97 -22.61
CA LYS A 214 1.33 2.53 -22.25
C LYS A 214 0.39 2.33 -23.45
N TYR A 215 0.55 3.16 -24.47
CA TYR A 215 -0.30 3.13 -25.66
C TYR A 215 0.36 2.50 -26.87
N SER A 216 1.48 1.78 -26.68
CA SER A 216 2.09 0.99 -27.74
C SER A 216 1.11 -0.05 -28.25
N THR A 217 1.10 -0.22 -29.57
CA THR A 217 0.32 -1.25 -30.28
C THR A 217 1.19 -2.07 -31.23
N ASP A 218 2.48 -1.78 -31.27
CA ASP A 218 3.48 -2.50 -32.06
C ASP A 218 4.64 -2.88 -31.15
N PHE A 219 4.79 -4.16 -30.89
CA PHE A 219 5.82 -4.76 -30.06
C PHE A 219 6.85 -5.55 -30.88
N SER A 220 6.77 -5.49 -32.22
CA SER A 220 7.55 -6.33 -33.11
C SER A 220 9.07 -6.17 -32.92
N GLU A 221 9.56 -4.94 -32.72
CA GLU A 221 11.00 -4.70 -32.49
C GLU A 221 11.47 -5.24 -31.14
N LEU A 222 10.67 -5.07 -30.08
CA LEU A 222 11.00 -5.57 -28.74
C LEU A 222 11.01 -7.10 -28.70
N VAL A 223 10.00 -7.72 -29.31
CA VAL A 223 9.90 -9.18 -29.42
C VAL A 223 11.04 -9.74 -30.27
N SER A 224 11.35 -9.10 -31.43
CA SER A 224 12.48 -9.51 -32.26
C SER A 224 13.81 -9.46 -31.51
N ALA A 225 14.03 -8.45 -30.65
CA ALA A 225 15.25 -8.35 -29.85
C ALA A 225 15.43 -9.53 -28.88
N ILE A 226 14.30 -10.10 -28.37
CA ILE A 226 14.32 -11.30 -27.52
C ILE A 226 14.59 -12.54 -28.36
N ILE A 227 13.89 -12.70 -29.47
CA ILE A 227 13.98 -13.91 -30.33
C ILE A 227 15.35 -13.99 -31.03
N ASP A 228 15.94 -12.87 -31.39
CA ASP A 228 17.26 -12.80 -32.04
C ASP A 228 18.43 -13.16 -31.05
N ASP A 229 18.17 -13.15 -29.76
CA ASP A 229 19.11 -13.63 -28.74
C ASP A 229 18.86 -15.11 -28.46
N GLU A 230 19.71 -15.97 -29.01
CA GLU A 230 19.60 -17.44 -28.87
C GLU A 230 19.64 -17.93 -27.40
N ASN A 231 20.05 -17.08 -26.46
CA ASN A 231 20.08 -17.44 -25.04
C ASN A 231 18.77 -17.09 -24.30
N CYS A 232 17.95 -16.20 -24.85
CA CYS A 232 16.69 -15.84 -24.21
C CYS A 232 15.67 -16.97 -24.38
N GLU A 233 15.38 -17.68 -23.30
CA GLU A 233 14.42 -18.80 -23.25
C GLU A 233 13.19 -18.47 -22.39
N ALA A 234 13.22 -17.33 -21.68
CA ALA A 234 12.15 -16.90 -20.80
C ALA A 234 11.92 -15.38 -20.87
N VAL A 235 10.67 -14.97 -20.70
CA VAL A 235 10.26 -13.56 -20.64
C VAL A 235 9.41 -13.34 -19.40
N TYR A 236 9.76 -12.32 -18.59
CA TYR A 236 8.90 -11.83 -17.52
C TYR A 236 8.17 -10.55 -17.95
N LEU A 237 6.86 -10.51 -17.77
CA LEU A 237 6.01 -9.39 -18.14
C LEU A 237 5.61 -8.57 -16.91
N SER A 238 6.10 -7.34 -16.83
CA SER A 238 5.70 -6.33 -15.84
C SER A 238 4.96 -5.19 -16.54
N THR A 239 3.71 -5.43 -16.92
CA THR A 239 2.93 -4.51 -17.74
C THR A 239 1.43 -4.68 -17.45
N ASN A 240 0.60 -3.78 -18.00
CA ASN A 240 -0.85 -3.92 -17.87
C ASN A 240 -1.40 -5.10 -18.70
N PRO A 241 -2.59 -5.65 -18.36
CA PRO A 241 -3.11 -6.85 -19.00
C PRO A 241 -3.31 -6.73 -20.51
N ARG A 242 -3.66 -5.54 -20.99
CA ARG A 242 -3.83 -5.30 -22.42
C ARG A 242 -2.52 -5.42 -23.18
N ASN A 243 -1.47 -4.73 -22.70
CA ASN A 243 -0.16 -4.82 -23.34
C ASN A 243 0.45 -6.23 -23.19
N ALA A 244 0.23 -6.91 -22.05
CA ALA A 244 0.63 -8.30 -21.88
C ALA A 244 0.01 -9.20 -22.95
N THR A 245 -1.31 -9.05 -23.22
CA THR A 245 -2.01 -9.75 -24.31
C THR A 245 -1.34 -9.51 -25.66
N GLU A 246 -1.13 -8.25 -26.04
CA GLU A 246 -0.54 -7.88 -27.33
C GLU A 246 0.91 -8.39 -27.46
N ILE A 247 1.69 -8.40 -26.38
CA ILE A 247 3.05 -8.94 -26.36
C ILE A 247 3.04 -10.47 -26.51
N ILE A 248 2.16 -11.19 -25.79
CA ILE A 248 2.03 -12.65 -25.89
C ILE A 248 1.63 -13.05 -27.31
N GLU A 249 0.64 -12.36 -27.90
CA GLU A 249 0.23 -12.59 -29.30
C GLU A 249 1.39 -12.35 -30.27
N GLU A 250 2.20 -11.31 -30.06
CA GLU A 250 3.36 -11.02 -30.92
C GLU A 250 4.49 -12.02 -30.75
N LEU A 251 4.80 -12.47 -29.52
CA LEU A 251 5.75 -13.55 -29.26
C LEU A 251 5.34 -14.82 -30.04
N HIS A 252 4.06 -15.21 -29.94
CA HIS A 252 3.54 -16.36 -30.65
C HIS A 252 3.61 -16.18 -32.20
N ASN A 253 3.22 -15.00 -32.71
CA ASN A 253 3.24 -14.70 -34.14
C ASN A 253 4.64 -14.75 -34.75
N GLN A 254 5.66 -14.39 -34.00
CA GLN A 254 7.07 -14.48 -34.42
C GLN A 254 7.69 -15.86 -34.13
N GLY A 255 6.91 -16.81 -33.59
CA GLY A 255 7.33 -18.20 -33.40
C GLY A 255 8.12 -18.46 -32.12
N TRP A 256 7.94 -17.61 -31.09
CA TRP A 256 8.50 -17.85 -29.76
C TRP A 256 7.97 -19.14 -29.14
N ASP A 257 8.88 -19.97 -28.64
CA ASP A 257 8.60 -21.23 -27.95
C ASP A 257 9.20 -21.30 -26.51
N GLY A 258 9.66 -20.16 -26.02
CA GLY A 258 10.16 -20.02 -24.65
C GLY A 258 9.05 -19.80 -23.62
N GLN A 259 9.44 -19.76 -22.35
CA GLN A 259 8.51 -19.62 -21.23
C GLN A 259 8.09 -18.18 -21.02
N ILE A 260 6.82 -17.94 -20.67
CA ILE A 260 6.28 -16.61 -20.39
C ILE A 260 5.83 -16.57 -18.92
N PHE A 261 6.34 -15.57 -18.22
CA PHE A 261 5.99 -15.31 -16.83
C PHE A 261 5.31 -13.96 -16.69
N ALA A 262 4.36 -13.86 -15.76
CA ALA A 262 3.64 -12.64 -15.49
C ALA A 262 3.64 -12.34 -13.98
N GLY A 263 3.72 -11.06 -13.64
CA GLY A 263 3.49 -10.59 -12.29
C GLY A 263 2.06 -10.11 -12.08
N GLU A 264 1.77 -9.65 -10.87
CA GLU A 264 0.46 -9.17 -10.46
C GLU A 264 -0.18 -8.18 -11.46
N ILE A 265 0.61 -7.26 -12.03
CA ILE A 265 0.08 -6.23 -12.93
C ILE A 265 -0.38 -6.80 -14.26
N ALA A 266 0.37 -7.77 -14.81
CA ALA A 266 0.03 -8.42 -16.07
C ALA A 266 -1.07 -9.46 -15.88
N ASP A 267 -1.05 -10.11 -14.72
CA ASP A 267 -2.00 -11.12 -14.33
C ASP A 267 -3.09 -10.49 -13.44
N ILE A 268 -4.14 -10.05 -14.03
CA ILE A 268 -5.39 -9.84 -13.30
C ILE A 268 -6.25 -11.09 -13.53
N GLY A 269 -5.64 -12.27 -13.36
CA GLY A 269 -6.29 -13.56 -13.47
C GLY A 269 -7.06 -13.71 -14.78
N ILE A 270 -8.37 -13.77 -14.67
CA ILE A 270 -9.30 -13.92 -15.79
C ILE A 270 -9.17 -12.85 -16.90
N TYR A 271 -8.57 -11.68 -16.63
CA TYR A 271 -8.49 -10.61 -17.64
C TYR A 271 -7.62 -11.01 -18.82
N LEU A 272 -6.42 -11.55 -18.57
CA LEU A 272 -5.54 -11.99 -19.65
C LEU A 272 -6.22 -13.06 -20.50
N TYR A 273 -6.89 -14.03 -19.88
CA TYR A 273 -7.67 -15.05 -20.56
C TYR A 273 -8.80 -14.46 -21.40
N ASN A 274 -9.51 -13.44 -20.91
CA ASN A 274 -10.63 -12.83 -21.64
C ASN A 274 -10.20 -11.99 -22.84
N TYR A 275 -9.02 -11.37 -22.80
CA TYR A 275 -8.53 -10.50 -23.88
C TYR A 275 -7.93 -11.29 -25.04
N ILE A 276 -7.27 -12.41 -24.79
CA ILE A 276 -6.66 -13.24 -25.83
C ILE A 276 -7.73 -13.99 -26.64
N SER A 277 -7.63 -13.91 -27.96
CA SER A 277 -8.58 -14.55 -28.87
C SER A 277 -8.30 -16.05 -29.00
N ASP A 278 -7.05 -16.43 -29.17
CA ASP A 278 -6.60 -17.83 -29.23
C ASP A 278 -6.07 -18.27 -27.86
N LYS A 279 -6.88 -19.00 -27.11
CA LYS A 279 -6.54 -19.46 -25.76
C LYS A 279 -5.33 -20.38 -25.73
N SER A 280 -5.06 -21.08 -26.83
CA SER A 280 -3.95 -22.06 -26.89
C SER A 280 -2.58 -21.40 -26.69
N ILE A 281 -2.44 -20.10 -26.93
CA ILE A 281 -1.17 -19.39 -26.72
C ILE A 281 -0.91 -19.02 -25.25
N LEU A 282 -1.88 -19.24 -24.38
CA LEU A 282 -1.73 -19.08 -22.92
C LEU A 282 -1.26 -20.37 -22.22
N GLU A 283 -1.28 -21.48 -22.94
CA GLU A 283 -0.81 -22.74 -22.37
C GLU A 283 0.64 -22.57 -21.87
N ASP A 284 0.86 -22.91 -20.59
CA ASP A 284 2.15 -22.76 -19.91
C ASP A 284 2.59 -21.32 -19.56
N VAL A 285 1.74 -20.30 -19.74
CA VAL A 285 2.00 -19.01 -19.09
C VAL A 285 1.85 -19.17 -17.57
N ILE A 286 2.87 -18.75 -16.83
CA ILE A 286 2.94 -18.89 -15.37
C ILE A 286 2.92 -17.50 -14.74
N SER A 287 2.11 -17.31 -13.69
CA SER A 287 2.03 -16.05 -12.98
C SER A 287 2.20 -16.20 -11.47
N ALA A 288 2.69 -15.14 -10.84
CA ALA A 288 2.73 -15.01 -9.40
C ALA A 288 1.86 -13.83 -8.97
N THR A 289 0.81 -14.11 -8.21
CA THR A 289 -0.11 -13.09 -7.68
C THR A 289 -0.09 -13.07 -6.17
N PRO A 290 -0.30 -11.92 -5.52
CA PRO A 290 -0.46 -11.88 -4.07
C PRO A 290 -1.52 -12.88 -3.63
N ARG A 291 -1.14 -13.74 -2.68
CA ARG A 291 -2.01 -14.77 -2.16
C ARG A 291 -3.17 -14.13 -1.41
N TYR A 292 -4.38 -14.56 -1.75
CA TYR A 292 -5.54 -14.19 -0.97
C TYR A 292 -5.41 -14.69 0.47
N TYR A 293 -5.56 -13.80 1.40
CA TYR A 293 -5.46 -14.05 2.83
C TYR A 293 -6.75 -14.69 3.37
N VAL A 294 -6.60 -15.36 4.51
CA VAL A 294 -7.76 -15.71 5.32
C VAL A 294 -8.14 -14.48 6.11
N SER A 295 -9.27 -13.85 5.79
CA SER A 295 -9.80 -12.74 6.58
C SER A 295 -10.26 -13.25 7.96
N TYR A 296 -9.90 -12.50 8.98
CA TYR A 296 -10.34 -12.76 10.35
C TYR A 296 -11.46 -11.79 10.74
N GLY A 297 -12.35 -12.23 11.63
CA GLY A 297 -13.49 -11.42 12.05
C GLY A 297 -14.61 -11.34 11.01
N ASP A 298 -15.41 -10.27 11.06
CA ASP A 298 -16.61 -10.08 10.23
C ASP A 298 -16.51 -8.90 9.26
N PHE A 299 -15.39 -8.19 9.26
CA PHE A 299 -15.26 -6.95 8.48
C PHE A 299 -15.31 -7.20 6.97
N GLU A 300 -14.70 -8.28 6.48
CA GLU A 300 -14.80 -8.63 5.07
C GLU A 300 -16.24 -8.87 4.64
N GLN A 301 -17.04 -9.56 5.45
CA GLN A 301 -18.46 -9.74 5.19
C GLN A 301 -19.22 -8.42 5.21
N ARG A 302 -18.88 -7.52 6.15
CA ARG A 302 -19.48 -6.16 6.17
C ARG A 302 -19.16 -5.38 4.90
N TYR A 303 -17.93 -5.51 4.38
CA TYR A 303 -17.57 -4.92 3.09
C TYR A 303 -18.40 -5.51 1.95
N ASP A 304 -18.49 -6.83 1.85
CA ASP A 304 -19.23 -7.51 0.79
C ASP A 304 -20.73 -7.16 0.81
N ASP A 305 -21.31 -7.03 1.99
CA ASP A 305 -22.72 -6.62 2.17
C ASP A 305 -22.96 -5.16 1.75
N ASN A 306 -21.93 -4.32 1.78
CA ASN A 306 -22.00 -2.90 1.42
C ASN A 306 -21.24 -2.56 0.11
N TYR A 307 -20.80 -3.55 -0.64
CA TYR A 307 -19.93 -3.38 -1.82
C TYR A 307 -20.45 -2.33 -2.82
N TYR A 308 -21.75 -2.31 -3.11
CA TYR A 308 -22.34 -1.35 -4.06
C TYR A 308 -22.33 0.10 -3.56
N GLU A 309 -22.17 0.32 -2.27
CA GLU A 309 -22.06 1.65 -1.66
C GLU A 309 -20.60 2.08 -1.52
N VAL A 310 -19.72 1.12 -1.25
CA VAL A 310 -18.28 1.34 -1.00
C VAL A 310 -17.50 1.42 -2.31
N GLY A 311 -17.67 0.45 -3.21
CA GLY A 311 -17.20 0.46 -4.60
C GLY A 311 -15.70 0.65 -4.86
N SER A 312 -14.85 0.32 -3.87
CA SER A 312 -13.39 0.51 -3.93
C SER A 312 -12.64 -0.80 -4.00
N ILE A 313 -11.32 -0.73 -4.21
CA ILE A 313 -10.40 -1.88 -4.19
C ILE A 313 -10.46 -2.55 -2.82
N LYS A 314 -11.11 -3.71 -2.75
CA LYS A 314 -11.40 -4.47 -1.52
C LYS A 314 -10.17 -4.60 -0.63
N THR A 315 -9.06 -5.05 -1.18
CA THR A 315 -7.81 -5.27 -0.43
C THR A 315 -7.41 -4.03 0.37
N TYR A 316 -7.44 -2.85 -0.26
CA TYR A 316 -7.02 -1.62 0.40
C TYR A 316 -8.06 -1.05 1.37
N VAL A 317 -9.33 -1.43 1.24
CA VAL A 317 -10.35 -1.14 2.25
C VAL A 317 -10.09 -1.97 3.51
N LEU A 318 -9.76 -3.26 3.35
CA LEU A 318 -9.44 -4.15 4.47
C LEU A 318 -8.15 -3.72 5.19
N THR A 319 -7.11 -3.38 4.44
CA THR A 319 -5.83 -2.92 5.02
C THR A 319 -5.96 -1.55 5.68
N ALA A 320 -6.80 -0.64 5.15
CA ALA A 320 -7.10 0.64 5.82
C ALA A 320 -7.81 0.43 7.16
N TYR A 321 -8.78 -0.50 7.20
CA TYR A 321 -9.42 -0.91 8.46
C TYR A 321 -8.41 -1.46 9.46
N ASP A 322 -7.58 -2.43 9.07
CA ASP A 322 -6.58 -3.05 9.96
C ASP A 322 -5.54 -2.04 10.45
N SER A 323 -5.08 -1.13 9.57
CA SER A 323 -4.13 -0.08 9.95
C SER A 323 -4.66 0.82 11.05
N VAL A 324 -5.95 1.22 10.97
CA VAL A 324 -6.61 2.03 12.00
C VAL A 324 -6.85 1.21 13.27
N MET A 325 -7.25 -0.06 13.14
CA MET A 325 -7.45 -0.96 14.28
C MET A 325 -6.16 -1.18 15.07
N ILE A 326 -5.06 -1.51 14.39
CA ILE A 326 -3.74 -1.70 15.03
C ILE A 326 -3.30 -0.41 15.73
N MET A 327 -3.39 0.73 15.02
CA MET A 327 -2.97 2.01 15.57
C MET A 327 -3.81 2.41 16.79
N GLY A 328 -5.12 2.27 16.70
CA GLY A 328 -6.03 2.62 17.80
C GLY A 328 -5.85 1.73 19.04
N GLN A 329 -5.67 0.42 18.84
CA GLN A 329 -5.37 -0.52 19.93
C GLN A 329 -4.03 -0.19 20.57
N ALA A 330 -2.99 0.04 19.76
CA ALA A 330 -1.66 0.38 20.26
C ALA A 330 -1.67 1.65 21.13
N ILE A 331 -2.48 2.65 20.76
CA ILE A 331 -2.62 3.89 21.56
C ILE A 331 -3.42 3.63 22.84
N ALA A 332 -4.50 2.85 22.77
CA ALA A 332 -5.36 2.59 23.93
C ALA A 332 -4.70 1.73 25.01
N GLU A 333 -3.68 0.95 24.66
CA GLU A 333 -2.99 0.03 25.56
C GLU A 333 -1.78 0.65 26.30
N ILE A 334 -1.48 1.94 26.08
CA ILE A 334 -0.34 2.63 26.68
C ILE A 334 -0.74 3.85 27.52
N ASP A 335 -0.01 4.07 28.61
CA ASP A 335 -0.14 5.28 29.44
C ASP A 335 0.77 6.43 28.96
N ASP A 336 1.77 6.14 28.13
CA ASP A 336 2.79 7.10 27.66
C ASP A 336 3.06 6.90 26.15
N LEU A 337 2.79 7.93 25.37
CA LEU A 337 2.99 7.94 23.90
C LEU A 337 4.46 7.69 23.49
N HIS A 338 5.45 7.84 24.39
CA HIS A 338 6.83 7.47 24.11
C HIS A 338 7.01 5.96 23.86
N ASN A 339 6.05 5.14 24.28
CA ASN A 339 6.04 3.68 24.07
C ASN A 339 5.18 3.27 22.88
N LEU A 340 4.70 4.22 22.06
CA LEU A 340 3.73 3.90 21.00
C LEU A 340 4.31 2.97 19.93
N THR A 341 5.58 3.13 19.56
CA THR A 341 6.23 2.23 18.57
C THR A 341 6.33 0.80 19.09
N ASP A 342 6.74 0.62 20.35
CA ASP A 342 6.82 -0.71 20.96
C ASP A 342 5.42 -1.35 21.03
N SER A 343 4.38 -0.54 21.29
CA SER A 343 2.98 -1.02 21.31
C SER A 343 2.47 -1.38 19.91
N ILE A 344 2.81 -0.60 18.88
CA ILE A 344 2.46 -0.94 17.49
C ILE A 344 3.05 -2.30 17.11
N GLU A 345 4.32 -2.53 17.43
CA GLU A 345 4.99 -3.80 17.17
C GLU A 345 4.37 -4.96 17.95
N GLN A 346 4.00 -4.72 19.21
CA GLN A 346 3.35 -5.72 20.05
C GLN A 346 1.96 -6.08 19.52
N VAL A 347 1.11 -5.10 19.21
CA VAL A 347 -0.24 -5.30 18.66
C VAL A 347 -0.15 -5.94 17.27
N GLY A 348 0.78 -5.50 16.42
CA GLY A 348 1.00 -6.04 15.08
C GLY A 348 1.76 -7.37 15.05
N THR A 349 1.96 -8.05 16.21
CA THR A 349 2.54 -9.40 16.26
C THR A 349 1.45 -10.46 16.28
N ASN A 350 1.37 -11.30 15.25
CA ASN A 350 0.30 -12.28 15.04
C ASN A 350 -1.11 -11.65 15.07
N TYR A 351 -1.23 -10.45 14.55
CA TYR A 351 -2.52 -9.77 14.49
C TYR A 351 -3.42 -10.43 13.42
N GLU A 352 -4.55 -10.95 13.87
CA GLU A 352 -5.56 -11.60 13.02
C GLU A 352 -6.49 -10.52 12.42
N GLY A 353 -6.03 -9.89 11.34
CA GLY A 353 -6.72 -8.78 10.68
C GLY A 353 -7.73 -9.19 9.62
N ALA A 354 -8.56 -8.26 9.20
CA ALA A 354 -9.46 -8.43 8.07
C ALA A 354 -8.69 -8.67 6.76
N SER A 355 -7.50 -8.09 6.64
CA SER A 355 -6.59 -8.29 5.50
C SER A 355 -5.64 -9.48 5.66
N GLY A 356 -5.82 -10.30 6.69
CA GLY A 356 -5.01 -11.49 6.94
C GLY A 356 -4.19 -11.41 8.22
N LEU A 357 -3.24 -12.33 8.36
CA LEU A 357 -2.31 -12.35 9.49
C LEU A 357 -1.22 -11.30 9.27
N ILE A 358 -1.12 -10.34 10.18
CA ILE A 358 -0.12 -9.29 10.16
C ILE A 358 0.96 -9.58 11.19
N ASN A 359 2.22 -9.49 10.78
CA ASN A 359 3.40 -9.57 11.65
C ASN A 359 4.40 -8.52 11.17
N PHE A 360 4.60 -7.46 11.97
CA PHE A 360 5.62 -6.48 11.65
C PHE A 360 7.03 -7.06 11.85
N LEU A 361 7.89 -6.78 10.89
CA LEU A 361 9.33 -6.98 10.96
C LEU A 361 9.99 -5.80 11.68
N GLU A 362 11.28 -5.93 12.05
CA GLU A 362 12.05 -4.86 12.72
C GLU A 362 12.07 -3.53 11.95
N ASN A 363 11.88 -3.56 10.63
CA ASN A 363 11.85 -2.38 9.78
C ASN A 363 10.44 -1.84 9.50
N GLY A 364 9.41 -2.39 10.15
CA GLY A 364 8.01 -2.00 9.96
C GLY A 364 7.30 -2.62 8.75
N ASP A 365 7.98 -3.46 7.98
CA ASP A 365 7.38 -4.24 6.89
C ASP A 365 6.59 -5.44 7.40
N ILE A 366 5.81 -6.07 6.50
CA ILE A 366 5.27 -7.41 6.68
C ILE A 366 5.69 -8.30 5.53
N THR A 367 5.74 -9.63 5.74
CA THR A 367 6.00 -10.60 4.66
C THR A 367 4.74 -10.91 3.83
N GLY A 368 3.56 -10.58 4.33
CA GLY A 368 2.29 -10.96 3.73
C GLY A 368 2.03 -12.47 3.79
N SER A 369 0.96 -12.90 3.10
CA SER A 369 0.56 -14.32 3.02
C SER A 369 1.33 -15.12 1.94
N GLY A 370 2.21 -14.45 1.19
CA GLY A 370 2.94 -15.02 0.07
C GLY A 370 2.27 -14.76 -1.28
N TYR A 371 2.66 -15.55 -2.28
CA TYR A 371 2.19 -15.43 -3.66
C TYR A 371 1.67 -16.75 -4.18
N ASP A 372 0.48 -16.75 -4.76
CA ASP A 372 -0.06 -17.89 -5.48
C ASP A 372 0.65 -18.04 -6.83
N ILE A 373 1.09 -19.24 -7.15
CA ILE A 373 1.68 -19.57 -8.44
C ILE A 373 0.60 -20.24 -9.28
N CYS A 374 0.24 -19.57 -10.35
CA CYS A 374 -0.90 -19.92 -11.18
C CYS A 374 -0.46 -20.17 -12.61
N THR A 375 -1.20 -21.04 -13.31
CA THR A 375 -0.99 -21.38 -14.72
C THR A 375 -2.27 -21.18 -15.51
N TYR A 376 -2.11 -20.84 -16.77
CA TYR A 376 -3.22 -20.79 -17.71
C TYR A 376 -3.36 -22.09 -18.49
N SER A 377 -4.59 -22.49 -18.75
CA SER A 377 -4.92 -23.58 -19.66
C SER A 377 -5.24 -23.03 -21.04
N GLY A 378 -4.72 -23.67 -22.08
CA GLY A 378 -5.09 -23.36 -23.45
C GLY A 378 -6.50 -23.86 -23.86
N ASP A 379 -7.22 -24.52 -22.94
CA ASP A 379 -8.56 -25.07 -23.21
C ASP A 379 -9.64 -23.98 -23.08
N PRO A 380 -10.31 -23.59 -24.19
CA PRO A 380 -11.35 -22.58 -24.15
C PRO A 380 -12.62 -23.00 -23.37
N ASP A 381 -12.76 -24.28 -23.10
CA ASP A 381 -13.91 -24.88 -22.39
C ASP A 381 -13.55 -25.23 -20.92
N ASP A 382 -12.39 -24.78 -20.41
CA ASP A 382 -11.98 -25.02 -19.02
C ASP A 382 -12.99 -24.43 -18.05
N ALA A 383 -13.49 -25.25 -17.13
CA ALA A 383 -14.49 -24.88 -16.13
C ALA A 383 -14.00 -23.80 -15.13
N ASN A 384 -12.69 -23.62 -15.00
CA ASN A 384 -12.04 -22.59 -14.19
C ASN A 384 -11.61 -21.39 -15.01
N GLU A 385 -12.23 -21.17 -16.17
CA GLU A 385 -11.91 -20.07 -17.09
C GLU A 385 -10.44 -20.05 -17.51
N GLY A 386 -9.81 -21.23 -17.57
CA GLY A 386 -8.45 -21.42 -18.03
C GLY A 386 -7.36 -20.98 -17.05
N TYR A 387 -7.68 -20.74 -15.78
CA TYR A 387 -6.75 -20.25 -14.77
C TYR A 387 -6.81 -21.09 -13.50
N SER A 388 -5.67 -21.57 -13.03
CA SER A 388 -5.60 -22.39 -11.82
C SER A 388 -4.33 -22.15 -11.01
N CYS A 389 -4.47 -22.04 -9.69
CA CYS A 389 -3.39 -21.87 -8.74
C CYS A 389 -3.27 -23.14 -7.89
N ASN A 390 -2.27 -23.96 -8.16
CA ASN A 390 -2.04 -25.22 -7.46
C ASN A 390 -0.87 -25.16 -6.49
N ARG A 391 -0.09 -24.10 -6.53
CA ARG A 391 1.10 -23.87 -5.73
C ARG A 391 1.11 -22.46 -5.19
N PHE A 392 1.87 -22.24 -4.15
CA PHE A 392 2.11 -20.92 -3.58
C PHE A 392 3.55 -20.83 -3.05
N TRP A 393 4.02 -19.60 -2.95
CA TRP A 393 5.32 -19.28 -2.39
C TRP A 393 5.18 -18.41 -1.15
N THR A 394 6.01 -18.66 -0.13
CA THR A 394 6.17 -17.80 1.04
C THR A 394 7.64 -17.54 1.31
N VAL A 395 7.95 -16.40 1.94
CA VAL A 395 9.33 -16.03 2.31
C VAL A 395 9.98 -17.12 3.19
N GLU A 396 9.21 -17.74 4.09
CA GLU A 396 9.73 -18.68 5.07
C GLU A 396 9.97 -20.08 4.50
N ASN A 397 9.11 -20.54 3.59
CA ASN A 397 9.07 -21.94 3.20
C ASN A 397 9.30 -22.15 1.68
N GLY A 398 9.50 -21.09 0.91
CA GLY A 398 9.62 -21.22 -0.54
C GLY A 398 8.34 -21.70 -1.20
N ILE A 399 8.46 -22.41 -2.35
CA ILE A 399 7.32 -22.94 -3.10
C ILE A 399 6.75 -24.18 -2.42
N GLN A 400 5.42 -24.24 -2.34
CA GLN A 400 4.64 -25.30 -1.72
C GLN A 400 3.44 -25.67 -2.60
N GLU A 401 2.93 -26.88 -2.46
CA GLU A 401 1.68 -27.37 -3.04
C GLU A 401 0.50 -27.06 -2.10
N TYR A 402 -0.70 -26.86 -2.68
CA TYR A 402 -1.93 -26.71 -1.89
C TYR A 402 -2.40 -28.01 -1.28
#